data_14f646f1efde80aa32e61d503e1e7515
#
_entry.id   14f646f1efde80aa32e61d503e1e7515
#
_cell.length_a   1.000
_cell.length_b   1.000
_cell.length_c   1.000
_cell.angle_alpha   90.00
_cell.angle_beta   90.00
_cell.angle_gamma   90.00
#
_symmetry.space_group_name_H-M   'P 1'
#
loop_
_entity.id
_entity.type
_entity.pdbx_description
1 polymer ?
#
loop_
_entity_poly.entity_id
_entity_poly.type
_entity_poly.pdbx_seq_one_letter_code
_entity_poly.pdbx_strand_id
1 'polypeptide(L)'
;MRRRLWITIGALLLGCGVVYAVNAVEQAYKSQPEMTALLPEGALLSIEARDFNSLLHDWNSSEEKQAWLTSDNHAGFSDSRLFTRLSQAQDEFSAAAGLFTDDSLLERVAGKESCLGLYDIGNLEFVYISHLDQSQIEATPLWQTRGKFEQRTEAGTTFYVHTDKNSSRTAAFAARDGWLILGTREDLVAGVLDQLAGVSSHSLASEGWYAEAIKQAAGERGDLRMVLNLDKIVATPYFRSYWVQQNITEMKQYVSAVSDLYRTSRSYREERVLLRRVGHTALSQGDVQSIASLAPDDAVFYAAQAAPTPESVVEALRDNLLEVKPERAQDSFSMAPAEATAQDVGSATQLDVRIDQAPVAVKQVDAYQSLRALLLADAPDALLEVHSTRATQQSVFVSLQSAMALTAPRDWDEASVRDALTSALPSGLTTARLGVNWEKRSSGSGEYLALDGAVPLYLSIQGKQLLLANDATLLEKLLARRQKATSIAGKDGVTYAALFHHTSQEQSNFRRLMSQLDRAGHAGEADQQANAAGQRPGFFSGNVASFSRVFSKVESEQVVEKDQGAKVTQTVTYQWAR
;
A
#
# COMPACT_ATOMS: atom_id res chain seq x y z
N MET A 1 -58.47 25.90 23.64
CA MET A 1 -58.06 24.50 23.80
C MET A 1 -58.12 23.68 22.51
N ARG A 2 -59.19 23.70 21.74
CA ARG A 2 -59.33 22.89 20.50
C ARG A 2 -58.22 23.09 19.43
N ARG A 3 -57.73 24.32 19.21
CA ARG A 3 -56.73 24.64 18.17
C ARG A 3 -55.33 24.05 18.48
N ARG A 4 -54.97 23.95 19.77
CA ARG A 4 -53.68 23.31 20.18
C ARG A 4 -53.73 21.80 20.03
N LEU A 5 -54.88 21.16 20.24
CA LEU A 5 -55.05 19.73 20.05
C LEU A 5 -54.85 19.30 18.59
N TRP A 6 -55.37 20.07 17.62
CA TRP A 6 -55.19 19.79 16.19
C TRP A 6 -53.78 19.97 15.71
N ILE A 7 -53.02 20.95 16.28
CA ILE A 7 -51.59 21.13 15.96
C ILE A 7 -50.78 19.95 16.50
N THR A 8 -51.08 19.46 17.70
CA THR A 8 -50.38 18.30 18.28
C THR A 8 -50.68 17.00 17.52
N ILE A 9 -51.92 16.79 17.11
CA ILE A 9 -52.30 15.63 16.27
C ILE A 9 -51.64 15.71 14.88
N GLY A 10 -51.58 16.90 14.26
CA GLY A 10 -50.90 17.11 12.99
C GLY A 10 -49.40 16.86 13.07
N ALA A 11 -48.75 17.30 14.15
CA ALA A 11 -47.30 17.04 14.37
C ALA A 11 -47.03 15.56 14.66
N LEU A 12 -47.92 14.86 15.36
CA LEU A 12 -47.81 13.41 15.61
C LEU A 12 -47.98 12.59 14.31
N LEU A 13 -48.94 12.97 13.47
CA LEU A 13 -49.16 12.30 12.16
C LEU A 13 -47.97 12.56 11.18
N LEU A 14 -47.40 13.77 11.19
CA LEU A 14 -46.19 14.08 10.42
C LEU A 14 -44.99 13.27 10.93
N GLY A 15 -44.79 13.18 12.25
CA GLY A 15 -43.76 12.38 12.87
C GLY A 15 -43.88 10.88 12.53
N CYS A 16 -45.09 10.32 12.62
CA CYS A 16 -45.37 8.94 12.25
C CYS A 16 -45.17 8.70 10.73
N GLY A 17 -45.52 9.67 9.88
CA GLY A 17 -45.31 9.61 8.44
C GLY A 17 -43.82 9.59 8.05
N VAL A 18 -43.00 10.42 8.72
CA VAL A 18 -41.55 10.45 8.53
C VAL A 18 -40.91 9.14 9.03
N VAL A 19 -41.28 8.65 10.21
CA VAL A 19 -40.79 7.36 10.74
C VAL A 19 -41.18 6.19 9.82
N TYR A 20 -42.42 6.21 9.33
CA TYR A 20 -42.87 5.18 8.36
C TYR A 20 -42.12 5.26 7.03
N ALA A 21 -41.89 6.47 6.51
CA ALA A 21 -41.11 6.65 5.28
C ALA A 21 -39.65 6.22 5.46
N VAL A 22 -39.01 6.57 6.59
CA VAL A 22 -37.65 6.13 6.92
C VAL A 22 -37.58 4.62 7.06
N ASN A 23 -38.52 4.00 7.80
CA ASN A 23 -38.59 2.54 7.93
C ASN A 23 -38.90 1.83 6.59
N ALA A 24 -39.74 2.42 5.74
CA ALA A 24 -40.03 1.86 4.42
C ALA A 24 -38.81 1.94 3.47
N VAL A 25 -38.06 3.03 3.52
CA VAL A 25 -36.78 3.19 2.81
C VAL A 25 -35.74 2.22 3.37
N GLU A 26 -35.64 2.08 4.68
CA GLU A 26 -34.71 1.16 5.34
C GLU A 26 -35.08 -0.31 5.09
N GLN A 27 -36.36 -0.66 5.03
CA GLN A 27 -36.82 -2.00 4.62
C GLN A 27 -36.64 -2.26 3.13
N ALA A 28 -36.84 -1.27 2.26
CA ALA A 28 -36.54 -1.38 0.83
C ALA A 28 -35.02 -1.57 0.60
N TYR A 29 -34.19 -0.90 1.39
CA TYR A 29 -32.72 -1.10 1.35
C TYR A 29 -32.31 -2.49 1.88
N LYS A 30 -32.97 -3.00 2.93
CA LYS A 30 -32.73 -4.35 3.47
C LYS A 30 -33.28 -5.49 2.58
N SER A 31 -34.14 -5.19 1.60
CA SER A 31 -34.69 -6.18 0.69
C SER A 31 -33.90 -6.33 -0.62
N GLN A 32 -32.90 -5.47 -0.86
CA GLN A 32 -32.00 -5.67 -1.99
C GLN A 32 -30.98 -6.78 -1.64
N PRO A 33 -30.78 -7.76 -2.53
CA PRO A 33 -29.78 -8.79 -2.31
C PRO A 33 -28.39 -8.13 -2.20
N GLU A 34 -27.57 -8.63 -1.29
CA GLU A 34 -26.17 -8.23 -1.24
C GLU A 34 -25.52 -8.53 -2.60
N MET A 35 -24.82 -7.55 -3.19
CA MET A 35 -24.38 -7.66 -4.59
C MET A 35 -23.47 -8.86 -4.83
N THR A 36 -22.70 -9.27 -3.85
CA THR A 36 -21.86 -10.47 -3.92
C THR A 36 -22.66 -11.77 -3.87
N ALA A 37 -23.89 -11.73 -3.38
CA ALA A 37 -24.83 -12.85 -3.51
C ALA A 37 -25.33 -13.04 -4.95
N LEU A 38 -25.18 -12.03 -5.81
CA LEU A 38 -25.48 -12.11 -7.24
C LEU A 38 -24.28 -12.60 -8.07
N LEU A 39 -23.05 -12.53 -7.52
CA LEU A 39 -21.87 -13.04 -8.23
C LEU A 39 -21.81 -14.56 -8.16
N PRO A 40 -21.62 -15.28 -9.29
CA PRO A 40 -21.34 -16.71 -9.27
C PRO A 40 -20.15 -17.07 -8.39
N GLU A 41 -20.11 -18.29 -7.90
CA GLU A 41 -18.95 -18.81 -7.16
C GLU A 41 -17.68 -18.86 -8.03
N GLY A 42 -16.50 -18.91 -7.38
CA GLY A 42 -15.20 -19.02 -8.04
C GLY A 42 -14.48 -17.71 -8.29
N ALA A 43 -15.05 -16.56 -7.91
CA ALA A 43 -14.35 -15.28 -8.02
C ALA A 43 -13.06 -15.27 -7.17
N LEU A 44 -12.00 -14.73 -7.76
CA LEU A 44 -10.69 -14.52 -7.10
C LEU A 44 -10.67 -13.21 -6.32
N LEU A 45 -11.44 -12.24 -6.80
CA LEU A 45 -11.51 -10.89 -6.28
C LEU A 45 -12.91 -10.35 -6.54
N SER A 46 -13.46 -9.62 -5.56
CA SER A 46 -14.62 -8.77 -5.79
C SER A 46 -14.30 -7.31 -5.43
N ILE A 47 -14.88 -6.38 -6.19
CA ILE A 47 -14.85 -4.95 -5.90
C ILE A 47 -16.28 -4.45 -5.89
N GLU A 48 -16.74 -3.94 -4.76
CA GLU A 48 -18.05 -3.34 -4.59
C GLU A 48 -17.93 -1.84 -4.35
N ALA A 49 -18.73 -1.06 -5.04
CA ALA A 49 -18.77 0.39 -4.89
C ALA A 49 -20.18 0.85 -4.52
N ARG A 50 -20.26 1.73 -3.51
CA ARG A 50 -21.42 2.57 -3.24
C ARG A 50 -21.29 3.84 -4.07
N ASP A 51 -22.34 4.21 -4.80
CA ASP A 51 -22.34 5.40 -5.66
C ASP A 51 -21.10 5.48 -6.58
N PHE A 52 -20.89 4.41 -7.35
CA PHE A 52 -19.73 4.31 -8.24
C PHE A 52 -19.68 5.44 -9.26
N ASN A 53 -20.83 5.91 -9.71
CA ASN A 53 -20.91 7.05 -10.61
C ASN A 53 -20.26 8.31 -9.98
N SER A 54 -20.61 8.63 -8.73
CA SER A 54 -20.00 9.76 -8.02
C SER A 54 -18.50 9.58 -7.80
N LEU A 55 -18.08 8.37 -7.38
CA LEU A 55 -16.64 8.07 -7.20
C LEU A 55 -15.84 8.28 -8.49
N LEU A 56 -16.40 7.80 -9.61
CA LEU A 56 -15.76 7.92 -10.92
C LEU A 56 -15.74 9.36 -11.43
N HIS A 57 -16.84 10.09 -11.24
CA HIS A 57 -16.93 11.51 -11.61
C HIS A 57 -15.89 12.34 -10.83
N ASP A 58 -15.79 12.15 -9.52
CA ASP A 58 -14.82 12.86 -8.69
C ASP A 58 -13.38 12.53 -9.09
N TRP A 59 -13.09 11.25 -9.36
CA TRP A 59 -11.78 10.84 -9.87
C TRP A 59 -11.48 11.49 -11.23
N ASN A 60 -12.41 11.45 -12.17
CA ASN A 60 -12.21 11.99 -13.51
C ASN A 60 -12.00 13.50 -13.52
N SER A 61 -12.58 14.22 -12.56
CA SER A 61 -12.42 15.68 -12.39
C SER A 61 -11.28 16.07 -11.46
N SER A 62 -10.57 15.10 -10.84
CA SER A 62 -9.56 15.38 -9.83
C SER A 62 -8.25 15.90 -10.40
N GLU A 63 -7.58 16.77 -9.64
CA GLU A 63 -6.22 17.23 -9.94
C GLU A 63 -5.20 16.08 -9.83
N GLU A 64 -5.49 15.08 -8.97
CA GLU A 64 -4.68 13.91 -8.74
C GLU A 64 -4.61 13.03 -9.98
N LYS A 65 -5.75 12.78 -10.65
CA LYS A 65 -5.78 12.07 -11.94
C LYS A 65 -4.91 12.79 -12.96
N GLN A 66 -5.03 14.11 -13.07
CA GLN A 66 -4.24 14.90 -14.02
C GLN A 66 -2.73 14.87 -13.67
N ALA A 67 -2.39 15.00 -12.39
CA ALA A 67 -1.01 14.88 -11.93
C ALA A 67 -0.42 13.51 -12.23
N TRP A 68 -1.19 12.44 -12.04
CA TRP A 68 -0.78 11.08 -12.37
C TRP A 68 -0.58 10.91 -13.88
N LEU A 69 -1.53 11.27 -14.71
CA LEU A 69 -1.48 11.10 -16.17
C LEU A 69 -0.31 11.85 -16.83
N THR A 70 0.13 12.97 -16.21
CA THR A 70 1.26 13.79 -16.70
C THR A 70 2.59 13.45 -16.02
N SER A 71 2.63 12.42 -15.16
CA SER A 71 3.83 12.03 -14.43
C SER A 71 4.72 11.08 -15.23
N ASP A 72 6.03 11.13 -14.96
CA ASP A 72 6.99 10.16 -15.52
C ASP A 72 6.70 8.72 -15.05
N ASN A 73 6.05 8.58 -13.88
CA ASN A 73 5.60 7.29 -13.37
C ASN A 73 4.48 6.69 -14.20
N HIS A 74 3.54 7.50 -14.67
CA HIS A 74 2.51 7.04 -15.60
C HIS A 74 3.12 6.58 -16.91
N ALA A 75 4.11 7.29 -17.44
CA ALA A 75 4.85 6.87 -18.64
C ALA A 75 5.55 5.52 -18.40
N GLY A 76 6.29 5.38 -17.28
CA GLY A 76 6.93 4.11 -16.91
C GLY A 76 5.93 2.97 -16.64
N PHE A 77 4.77 3.26 -16.03
CA PHE A 77 3.71 2.29 -15.84
C PHE A 77 3.09 1.83 -17.16
N SER A 78 2.91 2.75 -18.12
CA SER A 78 2.36 2.47 -19.45
C SER A 78 3.22 1.49 -20.24
N ASP A 79 4.53 1.43 -19.95
CA ASP A 79 5.45 0.46 -20.55
C ASP A 79 5.49 -0.89 -19.79
N SER A 80 4.77 -1.00 -18.67
CA SER A 80 4.77 -2.22 -17.87
C SER A 80 3.96 -3.35 -18.50
N ARG A 81 4.35 -4.59 -18.19
CA ARG A 81 3.61 -5.80 -18.63
C ARG A 81 2.16 -5.79 -18.16
N LEU A 82 1.92 -5.31 -16.95
CA LEU A 82 0.56 -5.20 -16.41
C LEU A 82 -0.28 -4.25 -17.25
N PHE A 83 0.21 -3.04 -17.51
CA PHE A 83 -0.51 -2.07 -18.33
C PHE A 83 -0.76 -2.58 -19.75
N THR A 84 0.25 -3.17 -20.38
CA THR A 84 0.12 -3.76 -21.72
C THR A 84 -0.98 -4.83 -21.73
N ARG A 85 -1.04 -5.70 -20.71
CA ARG A 85 -2.08 -6.73 -20.62
C ARG A 85 -3.47 -6.14 -20.38
N LEU A 86 -3.59 -5.11 -19.52
CA LEU A 86 -4.86 -4.42 -19.28
C LEU A 86 -5.36 -3.72 -20.56
N SER A 87 -4.48 -3.01 -21.26
CA SER A 87 -4.80 -2.34 -22.52
C SER A 87 -5.22 -3.35 -23.59
N GLN A 88 -4.48 -4.44 -23.74
CA GLN A 88 -4.84 -5.52 -24.67
C GLN A 88 -6.22 -6.12 -24.34
N ALA A 89 -6.52 -6.39 -23.07
CA ALA A 89 -7.81 -6.93 -22.67
C ALA A 89 -8.96 -5.94 -22.94
N GLN A 90 -8.70 -4.63 -22.76
CA GLN A 90 -9.64 -3.57 -23.11
C GLN A 90 -9.91 -3.54 -24.62
N ASP A 91 -8.89 -3.64 -25.46
CA ASP A 91 -9.03 -3.68 -26.92
C ASP A 91 -9.78 -4.94 -27.36
N GLU A 92 -9.43 -6.11 -26.81
CA GLU A 92 -10.13 -7.38 -27.08
C GLU A 92 -11.60 -7.30 -26.71
N PHE A 93 -11.94 -6.74 -25.53
CA PHE A 93 -13.31 -6.58 -25.10
C PHE A 93 -14.06 -5.55 -25.96
N SER A 94 -13.40 -4.45 -26.33
CA SER A 94 -13.95 -3.43 -27.24
C SER A 94 -14.33 -4.04 -28.59
N ALA A 95 -13.47 -4.89 -29.16
CA ALA A 95 -13.72 -5.60 -30.40
C ALA A 95 -14.92 -6.56 -30.26
N ALA A 96 -14.98 -7.34 -29.17
CA ALA A 96 -16.09 -8.26 -28.90
C ALA A 96 -17.40 -7.49 -28.62
N ALA A 97 -17.36 -6.37 -27.93
CA ALA A 97 -18.53 -5.54 -27.66
C ALA A 97 -18.97 -4.70 -28.87
N GLY A 98 -18.10 -4.55 -29.89
CA GLY A 98 -18.36 -3.73 -31.08
C GLY A 98 -18.49 -2.24 -30.77
N LEU A 99 -17.82 -1.77 -29.71
CA LEU A 99 -17.81 -0.39 -29.24
C LEU A 99 -16.54 -0.09 -28.44
N PHE A 100 -16.19 1.19 -28.31
CA PHE A 100 -15.05 1.56 -27.47
C PHE A 100 -15.39 1.46 -26.00
N THR A 101 -14.54 0.78 -25.23
CA THR A 101 -14.64 0.65 -23.78
C THR A 101 -13.70 1.66 -23.12
N ASP A 102 -14.13 2.90 -23.08
CA ASP A 102 -13.42 4.04 -22.50
C ASP A 102 -14.08 4.54 -21.20
N ASP A 103 -13.51 5.57 -20.61
CA ASP A 103 -14.05 6.22 -19.42
C ASP A 103 -15.52 6.65 -19.61
N SER A 104 -15.92 7.04 -20.84
CA SER A 104 -17.28 7.49 -21.13
C SER A 104 -18.30 6.34 -21.11
N LEU A 105 -17.90 5.14 -21.51
CA LEU A 105 -18.73 3.96 -21.34
C LEU A 105 -18.84 3.59 -19.87
N LEU A 106 -17.72 3.63 -19.14
CA LEU A 106 -17.70 3.30 -17.72
C LEU A 106 -18.62 4.23 -16.93
N GLU A 107 -18.60 5.54 -17.20
CA GLU A 107 -19.52 6.51 -16.59
C GLU A 107 -20.99 6.19 -16.84
N ARG A 108 -21.33 5.69 -18.04
CA ARG A 108 -22.71 5.34 -18.39
C ARG A 108 -23.21 4.04 -17.77
N VAL A 109 -22.30 3.12 -17.46
CA VAL A 109 -22.64 1.83 -16.82
C VAL A 109 -22.41 1.85 -15.30
N ALA A 110 -21.80 2.92 -14.78
CA ALA A 110 -21.61 3.10 -13.35
C ALA A 110 -22.92 3.50 -12.69
N GLY A 111 -23.44 2.64 -11.82
CA GLY A 111 -24.66 2.88 -11.06
C GLY A 111 -24.38 3.39 -9.64
N LYS A 112 -25.47 3.57 -8.90
CA LYS A 112 -25.41 3.86 -7.45
C LYS A 112 -24.75 2.72 -6.69
N GLU A 113 -25.02 1.49 -7.10
CA GLU A 113 -24.39 0.29 -6.57
C GLU A 113 -23.80 -0.48 -7.75
N SER A 114 -22.53 -0.85 -7.61
CA SER A 114 -21.82 -1.59 -8.64
C SER A 114 -20.92 -2.65 -7.99
N CYS A 115 -20.82 -3.81 -8.62
CA CYS A 115 -19.93 -4.88 -8.19
C CYS A 115 -19.23 -5.53 -9.38
N LEU A 116 -17.94 -5.75 -9.25
CA LEU A 116 -17.09 -6.50 -10.17
C LEU A 116 -16.62 -7.78 -9.51
N GLY A 117 -16.81 -8.93 -10.16
CA GLY A 117 -16.14 -10.18 -9.81
C GLY A 117 -15.11 -10.54 -10.86
N LEU A 118 -13.86 -10.80 -10.47
CA LEU A 118 -12.78 -11.26 -11.35
C LEU A 118 -12.57 -12.76 -11.14
N TYR A 119 -12.57 -13.54 -12.23
CA TYR A 119 -12.50 -15.00 -12.21
C TYR A 119 -11.19 -15.57 -12.76
N ASP A 120 -10.51 -14.82 -13.61
CA ASP A 120 -9.20 -15.19 -14.15
C ASP A 120 -8.31 -13.96 -14.29
N ILE A 121 -7.12 -14.01 -13.69
CA ILE A 121 -6.15 -12.91 -13.76
C ILE A 121 -5.42 -12.89 -15.10
N GLY A 122 -5.18 -14.07 -15.70
CA GLY A 122 -4.43 -14.18 -16.96
C GLY A 122 -5.21 -13.63 -18.13
N ASN A 123 -6.44 -14.08 -18.26
CA ASN A 123 -7.34 -13.63 -19.33
C ASN A 123 -8.16 -12.40 -18.93
N LEU A 124 -8.10 -11.96 -17.66
CA LEU A 124 -8.91 -10.88 -17.12
C LEU A 124 -10.41 -11.13 -17.37
N GLU A 125 -10.87 -12.34 -16.96
CA GLU A 125 -12.27 -12.71 -17.08
C GLU A 125 -13.06 -12.19 -15.88
N PHE A 126 -14.14 -11.47 -16.16
CA PHE A 126 -14.93 -10.81 -15.15
C PHE A 126 -16.43 -10.85 -15.44
N VAL A 127 -17.22 -10.60 -14.41
CA VAL A 127 -18.59 -10.14 -14.51
C VAL A 127 -18.76 -8.86 -13.70
N TYR A 128 -19.41 -7.88 -14.26
CA TYR A 128 -19.74 -6.60 -13.64
C TYR A 128 -21.25 -6.46 -13.56
N ILE A 129 -21.75 -6.04 -12.40
CA ILE A 129 -23.17 -5.82 -12.14
C ILE A 129 -23.34 -4.38 -11.66
N SER A 130 -24.36 -3.71 -12.17
CA SER A 130 -24.65 -2.33 -11.77
C SER A 130 -26.13 -2.10 -11.68
N HIS A 131 -26.56 -1.41 -10.62
CA HIS A 131 -27.96 -1.02 -10.46
C HIS A 131 -28.20 0.34 -11.14
N LEU A 132 -29.04 0.33 -12.18
CA LEU A 132 -29.37 1.48 -13.03
C LEU A 132 -30.88 1.55 -13.26
N ASP A 133 -31.40 2.75 -13.44
CA ASP A 133 -32.77 2.91 -13.90
C ASP A 133 -32.91 2.35 -15.32
N GLN A 134 -34.12 1.83 -15.66
CA GLN A 134 -34.40 1.23 -16.97
C GLN A 134 -34.05 2.18 -18.13
N SER A 135 -34.34 3.47 -18.00
CA SER A 135 -34.03 4.48 -19.03
C SER A 135 -32.52 4.68 -19.20
N GLN A 136 -31.73 4.53 -18.12
CA GLN A 136 -30.27 4.59 -18.18
C GLN A 136 -29.69 3.36 -18.88
N ILE A 137 -30.23 2.15 -18.58
CA ILE A 137 -29.84 0.91 -19.26
C ILE A 137 -30.09 1.04 -20.77
N GLU A 138 -31.29 1.50 -21.16
CA GLU A 138 -31.68 1.66 -22.57
C GLU A 138 -30.85 2.71 -23.31
N ALA A 139 -30.34 3.70 -22.60
CA ALA A 139 -29.43 4.72 -23.14
C ALA A 139 -27.98 4.24 -23.32
N THR A 140 -27.60 3.08 -22.76
CA THR A 140 -26.23 2.57 -22.92
C THR A 140 -25.96 2.15 -24.37
N PRO A 141 -24.74 2.37 -24.88
CA PRO A 141 -24.35 1.91 -26.21
C PRO A 141 -24.51 0.40 -26.42
N LEU A 142 -24.26 -0.39 -25.35
CA LEU A 142 -24.45 -1.84 -25.37
C LEU A 142 -25.91 -2.21 -25.69
N TRP A 143 -26.86 -1.59 -24.99
CA TRP A 143 -28.27 -1.85 -25.20
C TRP A 143 -28.75 -1.42 -26.59
N GLN A 144 -28.24 -0.30 -27.07
CA GLN A 144 -28.57 0.22 -28.40
C GLN A 144 -28.02 -0.67 -29.52
N THR A 145 -26.91 -1.34 -29.32
CA THR A 145 -26.28 -2.22 -30.31
C THR A 145 -26.65 -3.69 -30.15
N ARG A 146 -27.51 -4.05 -29.19
CA ARG A 146 -27.87 -5.45 -28.85
C ARG A 146 -28.32 -6.30 -30.04
N GLY A 147 -28.91 -5.70 -31.07
CA GLY A 147 -29.32 -6.41 -32.27
C GLY A 147 -28.17 -7.04 -33.09
N LYS A 148 -26.91 -6.71 -32.78
CA LYS A 148 -25.72 -7.30 -33.41
C LYS A 148 -25.20 -8.56 -32.66
N PHE A 149 -25.78 -8.86 -31.50
CA PHE A 149 -25.40 -9.96 -30.65
C PHE A 149 -26.33 -11.16 -30.86
N GLU A 150 -25.81 -12.35 -30.60
CA GLU A 150 -26.62 -13.56 -30.52
C GLU A 150 -27.46 -13.51 -29.25
N GLN A 151 -28.70 -13.93 -29.34
CA GLN A 151 -29.62 -13.99 -28.22
C GLN A 151 -29.56 -15.37 -27.57
N ARG A 152 -29.49 -15.39 -26.27
CA ARG A 152 -29.57 -16.55 -25.39
C ARG A 152 -30.67 -16.31 -24.36
N THR A 153 -31.11 -17.36 -23.68
CA THR A 153 -32.09 -17.24 -22.59
C THR A 153 -31.62 -18.04 -21.40
N GLU A 154 -31.60 -17.42 -20.22
CA GLU A 154 -31.33 -18.06 -18.95
C GLU A 154 -32.34 -17.56 -17.90
N ALA A 155 -32.86 -18.45 -17.08
CA ALA A 155 -33.85 -18.15 -16.04
C ALA A 155 -34.99 -17.23 -16.50
N GLY A 156 -35.46 -17.43 -17.75
CA GLY A 156 -36.55 -16.63 -18.37
C GLY A 156 -36.14 -15.24 -18.82
N THR A 157 -34.86 -14.88 -18.77
CA THR A 157 -34.33 -13.58 -19.21
C THR A 157 -33.50 -13.74 -20.47
N THR A 158 -33.75 -12.89 -21.48
CA THR A 158 -32.89 -12.82 -22.66
C THR A 158 -31.62 -12.08 -22.36
N PHE A 159 -30.49 -12.66 -22.74
CA PHE A 159 -29.18 -12.02 -22.68
C PHE A 159 -28.49 -12.10 -24.05
N TYR A 160 -27.47 -11.30 -24.24
CA TYR A 160 -26.84 -11.03 -25.52
C TYR A 160 -25.37 -11.43 -25.46
N VAL A 161 -24.90 -12.19 -26.45
CA VAL A 161 -23.54 -12.72 -26.51
C VAL A 161 -22.92 -12.48 -27.88
N HIS A 162 -21.69 -12.01 -27.91
CA HIS A 162 -20.88 -11.95 -29.12
C HIS A 162 -19.44 -12.32 -28.81
N THR A 163 -18.88 -13.20 -29.65
CA THR A 163 -17.47 -13.59 -29.56
C THR A 163 -16.73 -13.06 -30.76
N ASP A 164 -15.71 -12.24 -30.57
CA ASP A 164 -14.83 -11.80 -31.62
C ASP A 164 -13.98 -12.96 -32.14
N LYS A 165 -13.99 -13.15 -33.46
CA LYS A 165 -13.32 -14.28 -34.11
C LYS A 165 -11.80 -14.19 -34.07
N ASN A 166 -11.23 -12.98 -33.94
CA ASN A 166 -9.79 -12.76 -34.00
C ASN A 166 -9.14 -12.97 -32.62
N SER A 167 -9.73 -12.40 -31.58
CA SER A 167 -9.24 -12.48 -30.21
C SER A 167 -9.81 -13.65 -29.42
N SER A 168 -10.90 -14.26 -29.91
CA SER A 168 -11.72 -15.24 -29.17
C SER A 168 -12.31 -14.68 -27.86
N ARG A 169 -12.28 -13.35 -27.67
CA ARG A 169 -12.88 -12.68 -26.53
C ARG A 169 -14.41 -12.63 -26.69
N THR A 170 -15.09 -12.93 -25.63
CA THR A 170 -16.55 -12.81 -25.55
C THR A 170 -16.94 -11.53 -24.83
N ALA A 171 -17.96 -10.85 -25.32
CA ALA A 171 -18.74 -9.85 -24.62
C ALA A 171 -20.16 -10.37 -24.44
N ALA A 172 -20.60 -10.47 -23.20
CA ALA A 172 -21.95 -10.88 -22.87
C ALA A 172 -22.61 -9.83 -21.97
N PHE A 173 -23.91 -9.58 -22.15
CA PHE A 173 -24.63 -8.66 -21.27
C PHE A 173 -26.12 -8.98 -21.20
N ALA A 174 -26.73 -8.57 -20.08
CA ALA A 174 -28.15 -8.69 -19.82
C ALA A 174 -28.65 -7.46 -19.06
N ALA A 175 -29.98 -7.31 -19.07
CA ALA A 175 -30.66 -6.39 -18.18
C ALA A 175 -31.90 -7.08 -17.59
N ARG A 176 -32.04 -6.97 -16.25
CA ARG A 176 -33.18 -7.52 -15.51
C ARG A 176 -33.43 -6.72 -14.22
N ASP A 177 -34.66 -6.32 -14.01
CA ASP A 177 -35.13 -5.70 -12.77
C ASP A 177 -34.24 -4.51 -12.27
N GLY A 178 -33.79 -3.66 -13.21
CA GLY A 178 -32.90 -2.54 -12.89
C GLY A 178 -31.41 -2.92 -12.75
N TRP A 179 -31.05 -4.18 -13.02
CA TRP A 179 -29.66 -4.62 -13.04
C TRP A 179 -29.13 -4.68 -14.47
N LEU A 180 -28.03 -3.99 -14.73
CA LEU A 180 -27.20 -4.17 -15.91
C LEU A 180 -26.08 -5.14 -15.56
N ILE A 181 -25.93 -6.21 -16.33
CA ILE A 181 -24.94 -7.25 -16.16
C ILE A 181 -24.04 -7.26 -17.36
N LEU A 182 -22.74 -7.18 -17.19
CA LEU A 182 -21.73 -7.24 -18.24
C LEU A 182 -20.70 -8.32 -17.90
N GLY A 183 -20.25 -9.10 -18.88
CA GLY A 183 -19.23 -10.11 -18.63
C GLY A 183 -18.40 -10.45 -19.85
N THR A 184 -17.26 -11.07 -19.60
CA THR A 184 -16.36 -11.60 -20.62
C THR A 184 -16.59 -13.08 -20.92
N ARG A 185 -17.57 -13.69 -20.23
CA ARG A 185 -17.97 -15.08 -20.43
C ARG A 185 -19.50 -15.21 -20.34
N GLU A 186 -20.05 -16.06 -21.19
CA GLU A 186 -21.49 -16.35 -21.25
C GLU A 186 -22.00 -16.95 -19.93
N ASP A 187 -21.29 -17.94 -19.39
CA ASP A 187 -21.66 -18.66 -18.17
C ASP A 187 -21.67 -17.75 -16.91
N LEU A 188 -20.81 -16.72 -16.86
CA LEU A 188 -20.81 -15.75 -15.76
C LEU A 188 -22.08 -14.87 -15.78
N VAL A 189 -22.50 -14.41 -16.96
CA VAL A 189 -23.73 -13.64 -17.11
C VAL A 189 -24.96 -14.51 -16.81
N ALA A 190 -24.99 -15.74 -17.33
CA ALA A 190 -26.05 -16.71 -17.04
C ALA A 190 -26.14 -17.00 -15.54
N GLY A 191 -24.99 -17.24 -14.86
CA GLY A 191 -24.95 -17.46 -13.42
C GLY A 191 -25.52 -16.30 -12.59
N VAL A 192 -25.27 -15.03 -12.99
CA VAL A 192 -25.91 -13.87 -12.34
C VAL A 192 -27.43 -13.87 -12.55
N LEU A 193 -27.91 -14.23 -13.75
CA LEU A 193 -29.35 -14.34 -14.02
C LEU A 193 -30.02 -15.43 -13.19
N ASP A 194 -29.32 -16.55 -12.96
CA ASP A 194 -29.79 -17.64 -12.09
C ASP A 194 -29.88 -17.17 -10.62
N GLN A 195 -28.91 -16.39 -10.14
CA GLN A 195 -28.95 -15.80 -8.80
C GLN A 195 -30.13 -14.83 -8.65
N LEU A 196 -30.32 -13.92 -9.63
CA LEU A 196 -31.45 -12.98 -9.65
C LEU A 196 -32.80 -13.68 -9.70
N ALA A 197 -32.88 -14.86 -10.32
CA ALA A 197 -34.08 -15.67 -10.38
C ALA A 197 -34.32 -16.54 -9.15
N GLY A 198 -33.34 -16.63 -8.24
CA GLY A 198 -33.39 -17.52 -7.10
C GLY A 198 -33.29 -19.01 -7.47
N VAL A 199 -32.77 -19.32 -8.65
CA VAL A 199 -32.59 -20.71 -9.16
C VAL A 199 -31.32 -21.33 -8.59
N SER A 200 -30.26 -20.54 -8.41
CA SER A 200 -28.97 -20.96 -7.83
C SER A 200 -28.80 -20.43 -6.41
N SER A 201 -28.17 -21.21 -5.56
CA SER A 201 -27.70 -20.79 -4.22
C SER A 201 -26.17 -20.70 -4.12
N HIS A 202 -25.47 -20.99 -5.22
CA HIS A 202 -24.00 -21.05 -5.29
C HIS A 202 -23.45 -19.69 -5.75
N SER A 203 -23.24 -18.80 -4.78
CA SER A 203 -22.71 -17.44 -5.03
C SER A 203 -21.38 -17.22 -4.31
N LEU A 204 -20.66 -16.16 -4.69
CA LEU A 204 -19.45 -15.73 -3.99
C LEU A 204 -19.74 -15.52 -2.50
N ALA A 205 -20.85 -14.90 -2.14
CA ALA A 205 -21.23 -14.68 -0.73
C ALA A 205 -21.39 -15.99 0.05
N SER A 206 -21.72 -17.11 -0.61
CA SER A 206 -21.86 -18.43 0.01
C SER A 206 -20.54 -19.19 0.16
N GLU A 207 -19.45 -18.73 -0.47
CA GLU A 207 -18.13 -19.35 -0.34
C GLU A 207 -17.56 -19.13 1.07
N GLY A 208 -17.11 -20.21 1.73
CA GLY A 208 -16.63 -20.17 3.12
C GLY A 208 -15.49 -19.18 3.36
N TRP A 209 -14.55 -19.07 2.43
CA TRP A 209 -13.44 -18.12 2.54
C TRP A 209 -13.93 -16.65 2.50
N TYR A 210 -14.92 -16.36 1.65
CA TYR A 210 -15.51 -15.03 1.51
C TYR A 210 -16.31 -14.66 2.76
N ALA A 211 -17.22 -15.54 3.18
CA ALA A 211 -18.03 -15.34 4.37
C ALA A 211 -17.17 -15.09 5.63
N GLU A 212 -16.07 -15.86 5.79
CA GLU A 212 -15.15 -15.64 6.90
C GLU A 212 -14.40 -14.29 6.77
N ALA A 213 -13.96 -13.92 5.58
CA ALA A 213 -13.30 -12.64 5.35
C ALA A 213 -14.21 -11.46 5.71
N ILE A 214 -15.46 -11.47 5.25
CA ILE A 214 -16.45 -10.42 5.55
C ILE A 214 -16.77 -10.38 7.05
N LYS A 215 -16.97 -11.54 7.68
CA LYS A 215 -17.22 -11.63 9.13
C LYS A 215 -16.08 -11.02 9.95
N GLN A 216 -14.83 -11.20 9.52
CA GLN A 216 -13.67 -10.65 10.23
C GLN A 216 -13.43 -9.16 9.94
N ALA A 217 -13.91 -8.66 8.81
CA ALA A 217 -13.87 -7.24 8.48
C ALA A 217 -14.80 -6.37 9.36
N ALA A 218 -15.77 -6.96 10.01
CA ALA A 218 -16.72 -6.47 11.04
C ALA A 218 -16.76 -4.93 11.21
N GLY A 219 -17.29 -4.21 10.22
CA GLY A 219 -17.47 -2.75 10.26
C GLY A 219 -18.50 -2.32 9.22
N GLU A 220 -18.81 -1.04 9.19
CA GLU A 220 -19.56 -0.49 8.08
C GLU A 220 -18.76 -0.66 6.79
N ARG A 221 -19.43 -1.08 5.72
CA ARG A 221 -18.85 -1.16 4.38
C ARG A 221 -18.43 0.24 3.92
N GLY A 222 -17.21 0.36 3.40
CA GLY A 222 -16.69 1.60 2.81
C GLY A 222 -17.44 2.04 1.54
N ASP A 223 -17.05 3.19 1.00
CA ASP A 223 -17.53 3.66 -0.31
C ASP A 223 -17.09 2.70 -1.43
N LEU A 224 -15.91 2.10 -1.27
CA LEU A 224 -15.38 1.02 -2.09
C LEU A 224 -14.90 -0.11 -1.17
N ARG A 225 -15.35 -1.34 -1.43
CA ARG A 225 -14.85 -2.55 -0.76
C ARG A 225 -14.22 -3.48 -1.76
N MET A 226 -13.00 -3.93 -1.48
CA MET A 226 -12.31 -4.96 -2.24
C MET A 226 -12.06 -6.19 -1.36
N VAL A 227 -12.38 -7.38 -1.86
CA VAL A 227 -12.14 -8.65 -1.18
C VAL A 227 -11.32 -9.57 -2.08
N LEU A 228 -10.19 -10.07 -1.58
CA LEU A 228 -9.25 -10.88 -2.35
C LEU A 228 -9.10 -12.29 -1.75
N ASN A 229 -9.15 -13.29 -2.61
CA ASN A 229 -8.73 -14.65 -2.29
C ASN A 229 -7.22 -14.78 -2.53
N LEU A 230 -6.42 -14.47 -1.52
CA LEU A 230 -4.96 -14.49 -1.65
C LEU A 230 -4.40 -15.90 -1.86
N ASP A 231 -5.08 -16.92 -1.34
CA ASP A 231 -4.73 -18.32 -1.57
C ASP A 231 -4.69 -18.68 -3.06
N LYS A 232 -5.74 -18.29 -3.78
CA LYS A 232 -5.85 -18.57 -5.20
C LYS A 232 -5.02 -17.59 -6.04
N ILE A 233 -5.06 -16.29 -5.71
CA ILE A 233 -4.39 -15.22 -6.47
C ILE A 233 -2.87 -15.39 -6.48
N VAL A 234 -2.25 -15.55 -5.30
CA VAL A 234 -0.78 -15.60 -5.14
C VAL A 234 -0.19 -16.86 -5.77
N ALA A 235 -0.99 -17.92 -5.92
CA ALA A 235 -0.58 -19.16 -6.58
C ALA A 235 -0.46 -19.01 -8.10
N THR A 236 -1.11 -18.02 -8.72
CA THR A 236 -1.14 -17.89 -10.18
C THR A 236 0.21 -17.46 -10.74
N PRO A 237 0.61 -17.96 -11.94
CA PRO A 237 1.85 -17.53 -12.60
C PRO A 237 1.83 -16.04 -12.94
N TYR A 238 0.67 -15.50 -13.31
CA TYR A 238 0.49 -14.10 -13.70
C TYR A 238 0.73 -13.15 -12.54
N PHE A 239 0.25 -13.48 -11.35
CA PHE A 239 0.50 -12.66 -10.17
C PHE A 239 2.01 -12.53 -9.90
N ARG A 240 2.75 -13.63 -10.00
CA ARG A 240 4.21 -13.64 -9.81
C ARG A 240 4.96 -12.80 -10.83
N SER A 241 4.44 -12.64 -12.04
CA SER A 241 5.08 -11.84 -13.10
C SER A 241 4.85 -10.34 -12.94
N TYR A 242 3.83 -9.92 -12.18
CA TYR A 242 3.46 -8.51 -12.00
C TYR A 242 3.92 -7.90 -10.67
N TRP A 243 4.29 -8.72 -9.69
CA TRP A 243 4.62 -8.26 -8.34
C TRP A 243 6.07 -8.55 -7.96
N VAL A 244 6.66 -7.66 -7.15
CA VAL A 244 8.02 -7.85 -6.64
C VAL A 244 8.07 -9.09 -5.74
N GLN A 245 9.12 -9.89 -5.87
CA GLN A 245 9.30 -11.18 -5.16
C GLN A 245 9.10 -11.06 -3.64
N GLN A 246 9.56 -9.97 -3.05
CA GLN A 246 9.42 -9.73 -1.62
C GLN A 246 7.95 -9.62 -1.19
N ASN A 247 7.14 -8.87 -1.93
CA ASN A 247 5.71 -8.72 -1.65
C ASN A 247 4.96 -10.05 -1.77
N ILE A 248 5.38 -10.92 -2.72
CA ILE A 248 4.80 -12.26 -2.86
C ILE A 248 5.05 -13.10 -1.61
N THR A 249 6.24 -13.02 -1.03
CA THR A 249 6.60 -13.77 0.19
C THR A 249 5.75 -13.33 1.38
N GLU A 250 5.54 -12.03 1.54
CA GLU A 250 4.63 -11.48 2.54
C GLU A 250 3.19 -11.92 2.32
N MET A 251 2.68 -11.77 1.10
CA MET A 251 1.29 -12.08 0.77
C MET A 251 0.94 -13.57 0.95
N LYS A 252 1.92 -14.48 0.82
CA LYS A 252 1.74 -15.93 1.08
C LYS A 252 1.37 -16.25 2.53
N GLN A 253 1.57 -15.35 3.46
CA GLN A 253 1.19 -15.53 4.86
C GLN A 253 -0.32 -15.41 5.08
N TYR A 254 -1.04 -14.84 4.11
CA TYR A 254 -2.46 -14.55 4.21
C TYR A 254 -3.29 -15.43 3.28
N VAL A 255 -4.51 -15.76 3.71
CA VAL A 255 -5.50 -16.52 2.92
C VAL A 255 -6.47 -15.61 2.21
N SER A 256 -6.82 -14.48 2.83
CA SER A 256 -7.71 -13.47 2.25
C SER A 256 -7.40 -12.08 2.77
N ALA A 257 -7.86 -11.08 2.03
CA ALA A 257 -7.80 -9.68 2.43
C ALA A 257 -9.14 -8.99 2.12
N VAL A 258 -9.56 -8.11 3.02
CA VAL A 258 -10.65 -7.16 2.83
C VAL A 258 -10.09 -5.76 2.97
N SER A 259 -10.40 -4.89 2.04
CA SER A 259 -10.03 -3.47 2.08
C SER A 259 -11.28 -2.63 1.87
N ASP A 260 -11.57 -1.77 2.83
CA ASP A 260 -12.64 -0.77 2.78
C ASP A 260 -12.06 0.62 2.65
N LEU A 261 -12.42 1.33 1.60
CA LEU A 261 -12.04 2.72 1.37
C LEU A 261 -13.20 3.64 1.73
N TYR A 262 -12.93 4.60 2.63
CA TYR A 262 -13.86 5.66 3.03
C TYR A 262 -13.35 7.00 2.54
N ARG A 263 -14.21 7.73 1.88
CA ARG A 263 -13.89 9.05 1.33
C ARG A 263 -14.57 10.15 2.14
N THR A 264 -13.82 11.19 2.44
CA THR A 264 -14.34 12.46 2.94
C THR A 264 -13.87 13.60 2.05
N SER A 265 -14.35 14.81 2.27
CA SER A 265 -13.87 16.00 1.52
C SER A 265 -12.39 16.33 1.74
N ARG A 266 -11.73 15.73 2.73
CA ARG A 266 -10.35 16.07 3.14
C ARG A 266 -9.43 14.88 3.36
N SER A 267 -9.97 13.67 3.30
CA SER A 267 -9.16 12.47 3.56
C SER A 267 -9.70 11.27 2.84
N TYR A 268 -8.81 10.35 2.52
CA TYR A 268 -9.13 8.95 2.27
C TYR A 268 -8.64 8.12 3.45
N ARG A 269 -9.49 7.24 3.92
CA ARG A 269 -9.14 6.27 4.96
C ARG A 269 -9.41 4.87 4.41
N GLU A 270 -8.38 4.05 4.40
CA GLU A 270 -8.47 2.65 4.01
C GLU A 270 -8.34 1.78 5.26
N GLU A 271 -9.29 0.89 5.47
CA GLU A 271 -9.24 -0.14 6.51
C GLU A 271 -9.02 -1.50 5.86
N ARG A 272 -7.90 -2.13 6.17
CA ARG A 272 -7.52 -3.44 5.65
C ARG A 272 -7.61 -4.48 6.76
N VAL A 273 -8.19 -5.62 6.44
CA VAL A 273 -8.21 -6.82 7.29
C VAL A 273 -7.57 -7.96 6.51
N LEU A 274 -6.45 -8.45 7.01
CA LEU A 274 -5.68 -9.55 6.40
C LEU A 274 -5.85 -10.79 7.28
N LEU A 275 -6.36 -11.89 6.74
CA LEU A 275 -6.49 -13.14 7.46
C LEU A 275 -5.28 -14.02 7.21
N ARG A 276 -4.57 -14.37 8.29
CA ARG A 276 -3.40 -15.24 8.22
C ARG A 276 -3.75 -16.71 8.09
N ARG A 277 -2.83 -17.46 7.51
CA ARG A 277 -2.84 -18.91 7.59
C ARG A 277 -2.71 -19.34 9.05
N VAL A 278 -3.29 -20.50 9.37
CA VAL A 278 -3.22 -21.07 10.72
C VAL A 278 -1.76 -21.24 11.18
N GLY A 279 -1.45 -20.90 12.43
CA GLY A 279 -0.16 -21.14 13.05
C GLY A 279 0.67 -19.89 13.41
N HIS A 280 0.15 -18.69 13.20
CA HIS A 280 0.82 -17.46 13.63
C HIS A 280 0.36 -17.02 15.02
N THR A 281 1.33 -16.72 15.88
CA THR A 281 1.09 -16.12 17.21
C THR A 281 0.99 -14.60 17.04
N ALA A 282 0.10 -13.95 17.79
CA ALA A 282 0.06 -12.50 17.87
C ALA A 282 1.43 -11.96 18.29
N LEU A 283 1.87 -10.86 17.69
CA LEU A 283 3.05 -10.15 18.15
C LEU A 283 2.83 -9.67 19.59
N SER A 284 3.91 -9.69 20.39
CA SER A 284 3.87 -9.10 21.72
C SER A 284 3.47 -7.63 21.60
N GLN A 285 2.51 -7.20 22.40
CA GLN A 285 2.07 -5.82 22.41
C GLN A 285 3.13 -4.98 23.14
N GLY A 286 4.02 -4.36 22.37
CA GLY A 286 4.89 -3.29 22.86
C GLY A 286 4.13 -1.98 23.00
N ASP A 287 4.65 -1.04 23.78
CA ASP A 287 4.08 0.31 23.89
C ASP A 287 4.50 1.18 22.69
N VAL A 288 3.97 0.83 21.50
CA VAL A 288 4.24 1.52 20.25
C VAL A 288 3.83 2.99 20.31
N GLN A 289 2.73 3.32 20.99
CA GLN A 289 2.28 4.71 21.10
C GLN A 289 3.22 5.56 21.97
N SER A 290 3.72 4.99 23.06
CA SER A 290 4.69 5.69 23.92
C SER A 290 5.98 5.99 23.15
N ILE A 291 6.55 4.98 22.46
CA ILE A 291 7.78 5.21 21.72
C ILE A 291 7.56 6.12 20.50
N ALA A 292 6.43 6.04 19.82
CA ALA A 292 6.06 6.94 18.71
C ALA A 292 5.93 8.41 19.18
N SER A 293 5.52 8.65 20.44
CA SER A 293 5.42 9.99 21.02
C SER A 293 6.76 10.71 21.13
N LEU A 294 7.88 9.99 21.03
CA LEU A 294 9.23 10.56 20.99
C LEU A 294 9.55 11.21 19.64
N ALA A 295 8.82 10.87 18.57
CA ALA A 295 9.03 11.49 17.27
C ALA A 295 8.77 13.00 17.36
N PRO A 296 9.68 13.84 16.81
CA PRO A 296 9.45 15.28 16.71
C PRO A 296 8.23 15.61 15.84
N ASP A 297 7.51 16.69 16.17
CA ASP A 297 6.33 17.11 15.40
C ASP A 297 6.69 17.53 13.95
N ASP A 298 7.95 17.91 13.73
CA ASP A 298 8.51 18.28 12.42
C ASP A 298 9.28 17.12 11.75
N ALA A 299 9.16 15.89 12.27
CA ALA A 299 9.69 14.72 11.59
C ALA A 299 8.98 14.53 10.25
N VAL A 300 9.75 14.25 9.20
CA VAL A 300 9.20 13.99 7.87
C VAL A 300 8.61 12.59 7.80
N PHE A 301 9.31 11.66 8.39
CA PHE A 301 8.86 10.27 8.51
C PHE A 301 9.25 9.73 9.87
N TYR A 302 8.33 8.99 10.47
CA TYR A 302 8.68 8.06 11.52
C TYR A 302 7.93 6.74 11.36
N ALA A 303 8.54 5.67 11.88
CA ALA A 303 7.92 4.37 12.02
C ALA A 303 8.22 3.79 13.40
N ALA A 304 7.20 3.32 14.09
CA ALA A 304 7.32 2.68 15.40
C ALA A 304 6.74 1.27 15.31
N GLN A 305 7.44 0.28 15.85
CA GLN A 305 7.02 -1.12 15.85
C GLN A 305 7.23 -1.80 17.19
N ALA A 306 6.34 -2.74 17.53
CA ALA A 306 6.45 -3.58 18.70
C ALA A 306 7.35 -4.78 18.43
N ALA A 307 8.03 -5.25 19.48
CA ALA A 307 8.80 -6.49 19.51
C ALA A 307 9.65 -6.74 18.25
N PRO A 308 10.52 -5.78 17.86
CA PRO A 308 11.38 -5.96 16.70
C PRO A 308 12.34 -7.13 16.93
N THR A 309 12.66 -7.87 15.86
CA THR A 309 13.67 -8.92 15.97
C THR A 309 15.07 -8.29 16.11
N PRO A 310 16.03 -8.95 16.80
CA PRO A 310 17.42 -8.47 16.87
C PRO A 310 18.01 -8.20 15.49
N GLU A 311 17.72 -9.03 14.49
CA GLU A 311 18.15 -8.88 13.12
C GLU A 311 17.59 -7.61 12.48
N SER A 312 16.28 -7.35 12.63
CA SER A 312 15.66 -6.14 12.07
C SER A 312 16.22 -4.86 12.70
N VAL A 313 16.52 -4.89 14.00
CA VAL A 313 17.18 -3.75 14.68
C VAL A 313 18.60 -3.53 14.16
N VAL A 314 19.38 -4.61 13.99
CA VAL A 314 20.74 -4.51 13.43
C VAL A 314 20.70 -3.99 11.99
N GLU A 315 19.77 -4.46 11.17
CA GLU A 315 19.58 -3.96 9.81
C GLU A 315 19.22 -2.48 9.80
N ALA A 316 18.26 -2.07 10.63
CA ALA A 316 17.88 -0.66 10.74
C ALA A 316 19.03 0.23 11.23
N LEU A 317 19.81 -0.21 12.25
CA LEU A 317 21.00 0.51 12.71
C LEU A 317 22.06 0.62 11.61
N ARG A 318 22.36 -0.48 10.95
CA ARG A 318 23.31 -0.53 9.85
C ARG A 318 22.90 0.44 8.75
N ASP A 319 21.66 0.33 8.25
CA ASP A 319 21.18 1.04 7.09
C ASP A 319 20.99 2.54 7.32
N ASN A 320 20.63 2.93 8.53
CA ASN A 320 20.29 4.30 8.85
C ASN A 320 21.40 5.09 9.55
N LEU A 321 22.28 4.42 10.31
CA LEU A 321 23.22 5.11 11.20
C LEU A 321 24.68 4.70 11.03
N LEU A 322 24.98 3.43 10.71
CA LEU A 322 26.34 2.89 10.80
C LEU A 322 27.08 2.77 9.47
N GLU A 323 26.37 2.69 8.34
CA GLU A 323 26.99 2.59 7.02
C GLU A 323 27.04 3.93 6.28
N VAL A 324 28.17 4.18 5.63
CA VAL A 324 28.31 5.30 4.68
C VAL A 324 27.70 4.86 3.35
N LYS A 325 26.58 5.43 3.02
CA LYS A 325 25.73 5.06 1.85
C LYS A 325 26.31 5.20 0.43
N PRO A 326 27.47 5.87 0.11
CA PRO A 326 27.94 6.03 -1.27
C PRO A 326 28.25 4.73 -2.00
N GLU A 327 28.77 3.69 -1.31
CA GLU A 327 29.11 2.42 -1.93
C GLU A 327 27.90 1.54 -2.22
N ARG A 328 26.84 1.68 -1.43
CA ARG A 328 25.62 0.87 -1.58
C ARG A 328 24.76 1.26 -2.77
N ALA A 329 24.86 2.50 -3.22
CA ALA A 329 24.16 2.94 -4.43
C ALA A 329 24.67 2.19 -5.67
N GLN A 330 25.93 1.76 -5.68
CA GLN A 330 26.49 0.99 -6.79
C GLN A 330 26.14 -0.50 -6.71
N ASP A 331 26.12 -1.10 -5.52
CA ASP A 331 25.88 -2.53 -5.36
C ASP A 331 24.39 -2.91 -5.36
N SER A 332 23.51 -2.05 -4.83
CA SER A 332 22.07 -2.33 -4.79
C SER A 332 21.36 -2.05 -6.12
N PHE A 333 22.01 -1.33 -7.05
CA PHE A 333 21.49 -1.04 -8.39
C PHE A 333 22.09 -1.90 -9.49
N SER A 334 22.96 -2.83 -9.21
CA SER A 334 23.15 -4.00 -10.04
C SER A 334 21.94 -4.96 -9.90
N MET A 335 20.76 -4.41 -9.84
CA MET A 335 19.57 -5.18 -10.16
C MET A 335 19.79 -5.72 -11.55
N ALA A 336 19.98 -7.02 -11.65
CA ALA A 336 19.71 -7.70 -12.89
C ALA A 336 18.37 -7.14 -13.40
N PRO A 337 18.32 -6.62 -14.62
CA PRO A 337 17.08 -6.06 -15.12
C PRO A 337 16.00 -7.09 -14.91
N ALA A 338 14.85 -6.67 -14.37
CA ALA A 338 13.68 -7.51 -14.18
C ALA A 338 13.11 -8.07 -15.50
N GLU A 339 13.86 -7.93 -16.58
CA GLU A 339 13.67 -8.44 -17.91
C GLU A 339 14.62 -9.61 -18.19
N ALA A 340 14.52 -10.68 -17.42
CA ALA A 340 14.85 -11.98 -17.98
C ALA A 340 13.74 -12.33 -18.96
N THR A 341 13.90 -11.96 -20.21
CA THR A 341 13.09 -12.51 -21.30
C THR A 341 13.32 -14.01 -21.37
N ALA A 342 12.35 -14.78 -21.85
CA ALA A 342 12.47 -16.24 -22.00
C ALA A 342 13.71 -16.68 -22.84
N GLN A 343 14.39 -15.74 -23.50
CA GLN A 343 15.66 -15.95 -24.23
C GLN A 343 16.87 -15.97 -23.30
N ASP A 344 16.82 -15.35 -22.12
CA ASP A 344 17.94 -15.30 -21.17
C ASP A 344 18.10 -16.58 -20.34
N VAL A 345 17.12 -17.49 -20.39
CA VAL A 345 17.22 -18.81 -19.73
C VAL A 345 18.32 -19.68 -20.39
N GLY A 346 18.71 -19.36 -21.61
CA GLY A 346 19.83 -20.03 -22.30
C GLY A 346 21.24 -19.62 -21.85
N SER A 347 21.37 -18.47 -21.14
CA SER A 347 22.65 -17.98 -20.64
C SER A 347 22.91 -18.31 -19.16
N ALA A 348 21.99 -18.99 -18.49
CA ALA A 348 22.15 -19.44 -17.10
C ALA A 348 23.39 -20.36 -16.93
N THR A 349 23.75 -21.10 -17.95
CA THR A 349 24.99 -21.93 -18.00
C THR A 349 26.26 -21.11 -17.98
N GLN A 350 26.25 -19.85 -18.40
CA GLN A 350 27.45 -18.97 -18.31
C GLN A 350 27.58 -18.28 -16.96
N LEU A 351 26.49 -18.12 -16.20
CA LEU A 351 26.53 -17.60 -14.82
C LEU A 351 27.11 -18.64 -13.85
N ASP A 352 26.80 -19.92 -14.03
CA ASP A 352 27.35 -21.01 -13.19
C ASP A 352 28.88 -21.13 -13.26
N VAL A 353 29.48 -20.81 -14.40
CA VAL A 353 30.96 -20.88 -14.57
C VAL A 353 31.67 -19.71 -13.85
N ARG A 354 30.98 -18.60 -13.55
CA ARG A 354 31.58 -17.49 -12.80
C ARG A 354 31.45 -17.63 -11.27
N ILE A 355 30.51 -18.43 -10.79
CA ILE A 355 30.32 -18.67 -9.36
C ILE A 355 31.45 -19.55 -8.79
N ASP A 356 32.01 -20.46 -9.60
CA ASP A 356 33.11 -21.33 -9.16
C ASP A 356 34.47 -20.61 -9.05
N GLN A 357 34.58 -19.34 -9.41
CA GLN A 357 35.76 -18.50 -9.24
C GLN A 357 35.60 -17.40 -8.18
N ALA A 358 34.59 -17.52 -7.33
CA ALA A 358 34.47 -16.61 -6.18
C ALA A 358 35.77 -16.69 -5.35
N PRO A 359 36.45 -15.55 -5.05
CA PRO A 359 37.63 -15.57 -4.21
C PRO A 359 37.28 -16.24 -2.88
N VAL A 360 38.17 -17.11 -2.43
CA VAL A 360 38.08 -17.78 -1.12
C VAL A 360 37.63 -16.73 -0.10
N ALA A 361 36.44 -16.90 0.44
CA ALA A 361 35.88 -15.96 1.40
C ALA A 361 36.87 -15.86 2.56
N VAL A 362 37.62 -14.77 2.61
CA VAL A 362 38.27 -14.36 3.85
C VAL A 362 37.13 -14.29 4.85
N LYS A 363 37.20 -15.03 5.96
CA LYS A 363 36.22 -14.96 7.06
C LYS A 363 36.11 -13.49 7.43
N GLN A 364 35.13 -12.80 6.84
CA GLN A 364 34.79 -11.46 7.29
C GLN A 364 34.27 -11.65 8.71
N VAL A 365 35.00 -11.10 9.68
CA VAL A 365 34.52 -11.00 11.05
C VAL A 365 33.23 -10.18 10.96
N ASP A 366 32.12 -10.76 11.39
CA ASP A 366 30.83 -10.08 11.36
C ASP A 366 30.90 -8.86 12.31
N ALA A 367 31.02 -7.67 11.73
CA ALA A 367 31.15 -6.42 12.46
C ALA A 367 29.97 -6.17 13.44
N TYR A 368 28.82 -6.78 13.17
CA TYR A 368 27.60 -6.60 13.96
C TYR A 368 27.38 -7.72 15.01
N GLN A 369 28.33 -8.63 15.18
CA GLN A 369 28.19 -9.74 16.12
C GLN A 369 27.93 -9.27 17.56
N SER A 370 28.66 -8.23 18.02
CA SER A 370 28.50 -7.66 19.37
C SER A 370 27.11 -7.02 19.56
N LEU A 371 26.60 -6.32 18.53
CA LEU A 371 25.25 -5.74 18.55
C LEU A 371 24.17 -6.83 18.59
N ARG A 372 24.32 -7.90 17.79
CA ARG A 372 23.39 -9.04 17.83
C ARG A 372 23.39 -9.70 19.21
N ALA A 373 24.57 -9.92 19.80
CA ALA A 373 24.68 -10.53 21.12
C ALA A 373 23.98 -9.67 22.19
N LEU A 374 24.17 -8.36 22.14
CA LEU A 374 23.53 -7.39 23.05
C LEU A 374 21.99 -7.46 22.91
N LEU A 375 21.48 -7.39 21.67
CA LEU A 375 20.05 -7.41 21.38
C LEU A 375 19.38 -8.77 21.62
N LEU A 376 20.13 -9.87 21.55
CA LEU A 376 19.64 -11.20 21.93
C LEU A 376 19.54 -11.34 23.45
N ALA A 377 20.44 -10.71 24.22
CA ALA A 377 20.40 -10.74 25.68
C ALA A 377 19.26 -9.87 26.25
N ASP A 378 18.98 -8.74 25.62
CA ASP A 378 17.96 -7.78 26.00
C ASP A 378 17.15 -7.35 24.77
N ALA A 379 16.27 -8.26 24.30
CA ALA A 379 15.42 -8.02 23.15
C ALA A 379 14.52 -6.78 23.36
N PRO A 380 14.55 -5.80 22.46
CA PRO A 380 13.75 -4.60 22.60
C PRO A 380 12.24 -4.88 22.56
N ASP A 381 11.49 -4.19 23.41
CA ASP A 381 10.02 -4.23 23.41
C ASP A 381 9.44 -3.39 22.27
N ALA A 382 10.13 -2.31 21.89
CA ALA A 382 9.70 -1.42 20.80
C ALA A 382 10.91 -0.72 20.16
N LEU A 383 10.74 -0.39 18.88
CA LEU A 383 11.66 0.38 18.04
C LEU A 383 10.91 1.57 17.43
N LEU A 384 11.54 2.74 17.44
CA LEU A 384 11.15 3.91 16.66
C LEU A 384 12.29 4.28 15.72
N GLU A 385 11.96 4.52 14.47
CA GLU A 385 12.83 5.12 13.46
C GLU A 385 12.28 6.50 13.08
N VAL A 386 13.16 7.49 12.96
CA VAL A 386 12.82 8.87 12.59
C VAL A 386 13.75 9.34 11.49
N HIS A 387 13.19 9.93 10.44
CA HIS A 387 13.95 10.46 9.32
C HIS A 387 13.54 11.89 8.99
N SER A 388 14.52 12.69 8.63
CA SER A 388 14.38 14.05 8.11
C SER A 388 15.45 14.32 7.06
N THR A 389 15.26 15.33 6.23
CA THR A 389 16.28 15.79 5.29
C THR A 389 16.73 17.18 5.66
N ARG A 390 18.03 17.46 5.53
CA ARG A 390 18.61 18.78 5.76
C ARG A 390 19.38 19.27 4.54
N ALA A 391 18.92 20.37 3.97
CA ALA A 391 19.68 21.08 2.95
C ALA A 391 20.39 22.28 3.60
N THR A 392 21.69 22.38 3.46
CA THR A 392 22.44 23.60 3.81
C THR A 392 22.21 24.65 2.72
N GLN A 393 21.90 25.89 3.10
CA GLN A 393 21.57 26.97 2.15
C GLN A 393 22.68 27.25 1.11
N GLN A 394 23.92 26.87 1.41
CA GLN A 394 25.09 27.05 0.55
C GLN A 394 25.57 25.76 -0.13
N SER A 395 24.94 24.62 0.13
CA SER A 395 25.36 23.33 -0.39
C SER A 395 24.34 22.78 -1.40
N VAL A 396 24.85 22.20 -2.48
CA VAL A 396 24.04 21.41 -3.42
C VAL A 396 23.59 20.11 -2.78
N PHE A 397 24.24 19.69 -1.66
CA PHE A 397 24.03 18.42 -1.01
C PHE A 397 22.88 18.47 0.00
N VAL A 398 22.11 17.41 0.03
CA VAL A 398 21.09 17.12 1.04
C VAL A 398 21.57 15.98 1.90
N SER A 399 21.64 16.17 3.21
CA SER A 399 21.95 15.09 4.15
C SER A 399 20.67 14.46 4.68
N LEU A 400 20.66 13.15 4.79
CA LEU A 400 19.62 12.41 5.48
C LEU A 400 19.97 12.38 6.98
N GLN A 401 19.08 12.93 7.80
CA GLN A 401 19.13 12.84 9.24
C GLN A 401 18.28 11.65 9.67
N SER A 402 18.88 10.76 10.44
CA SER A 402 18.22 9.56 10.95
C SER A 402 18.42 9.46 12.45
N ALA A 403 17.39 9.03 13.15
CA ALA A 403 17.45 8.70 14.56
C ALA A 403 16.65 7.43 14.85
N MET A 404 17.04 6.74 15.90
CA MET A 404 16.36 5.54 16.39
C MET A 404 16.19 5.63 17.89
N ALA A 405 15.05 5.09 18.37
CA ALA A 405 14.83 4.87 19.79
C ALA A 405 14.48 3.40 20.02
N LEU A 406 15.05 2.80 21.04
CA LEU A 406 14.76 1.43 21.49
C LEU A 406 14.27 1.48 22.93
N THR A 407 13.25 0.70 23.24
CA THR A 407 12.81 0.44 24.62
C THR A 407 13.06 -1.04 24.92
N ALA A 408 13.73 -1.33 26.04
CA ALA A 408 14.01 -2.69 26.48
C ALA A 408 13.26 -3.03 27.77
N PRO A 409 13.10 -4.31 28.11
CA PRO A 409 12.47 -4.73 29.36
C PRO A 409 13.32 -4.37 30.59
N ARG A 410 14.65 -4.23 30.42
CA ARG A 410 15.63 -3.87 31.44
C ARG A 410 16.36 -2.59 31.08
N ASP A 411 17.06 -2.02 32.09
CA ASP A 411 17.90 -0.86 31.86
C ASP A 411 19.11 -1.23 31.00
N TRP A 412 19.44 -0.38 30.03
CA TRP A 412 20.59 -0.54 29.17
C TRP A 412 21.90 -0.26 29.94
N ASP A 413 22.89 -1.12 29.73
CA ASP A 413 24.28 -0.83 30.21
C ASP A 413 25.02 0.03 29.19
N GLU A 414 25.32 1.28 29.55
CA GLU A 414 25.96 2.26 28.68
C GLU A 414 27.30 1.75 28.11
N ALA A 415 28.11 1.07 28.93
CA ALA A 415 29.41 0.57 28.49
C ALA A 415 29.27 -0.51 27.42
N SER A 416 28.38 -1.49 27.65
CA SER A 416 28.11 -2.57 26.70
C SER A 416 27.52 -2.05 25.37
N VAL A 417 26.60 -1.09 25.42
CA VAL A 417 26.03 -0.46 24.23
C VAL A 417 27.10 0.28 23.43
N ARG A 418 27.90 1.11 24.11
CA ARG A 418 28.96 1.89 23.47
C ARG A 418 30.02 0.98 22.82
N ASP A 419 30.43 -0.09 23.49
CA ASP A 419 31.43 -1.03 23.00
C ASP A 419 30.90 -1.83 21.80
N ALA A 420 29.63 -2.24 21.84
CA ALA A 420 28.96 -2.91 20.71
C ALA A 420 28.84 -2.00 19.49
N LEU A 421 28.44 -0.73 19.68
CA LEU A 421 28.37 0.27 18.60
C LEU A 421 29.76 0.56 18.02
N THR A 422 30.76 0.73 18.87
CA THR A 422 32.16 0.98 18.45
C THR A 422 32.69 -0.17 17.60
N SER A 423 32.35 -1.42 17.96
CA SER A 423 32.76 -2.62 17.21
C SER A 423 32.06 -2.73 15.84
N ALA A 424 30.89 -2.14 15.71
CA ALA A 424 30.10 -2.14 14.47
C ALA A 424 30.48 -1.03 13.48
N LEU A 425 31.31 -0.06 13.90
CA LEU A 425 31.72 1.02 13.01
C LEU A 425 32.71 0.50 11.94
N PRO A 426 32.69 1.10 10.72
CA PRO A 426 33.61 0.71 9.66
C PRO A 426 35.07 0.72 10.09
N SER A 427 35.81 -0.33 9.71
CA SER A 427 37.21 -0.52 10.14
C SER A 427 38.14 0.66 9.76
N GLY A 428 37.82 1.39 8.68
CA GLY A 428 38.56 2.60 8.30
C GLY A 428 38.45 3.76 9.31
N LEU A 429 37.40 3.79 10.14
CA LEU A 429 37.24 4.76 11.23
C LEU A 429 37.93 4.29 12.54
N THR A 430 38.00 2.99 12.73
CA THR A 430 38.58 2.39 13.97
C THR A 430 40.08 2.17 13.87
N THR A 431 40.67 2.09 12.68
CA THR A 431 42.11 1.91 12.46
C THR A 431 42.92 3.22 12.46
N ALA A 432 42.28 4.38 12.50
CA ALA A 432 42.97 5.63 12.70
C ALA A 432 43.71 5.61 14.05
N ARG A 433 44.98 6.05 14.07
CA ARG A 433 45.88 6.02 15.25
C ARG A 433 45.32 6.73 16.50
N LEU A 434 44.21 7.46 16.38
CA LEU A 434 43.58 8.22 17.48
C LEU A 434 42.47 7.45 18.21
N GLY A 435 42.07 6.29 17.72
CA GLY A 435 40.96 5.51 18.30
C GLY A 435 39.59 6.18 18.12
N VAL A 436 38.57 5.51 18.60
CA VAL A 436 37.19 6.02 18.68
C VAL A 436 37.01 6.67 20.06
N ASN A 437 36.74 7.96 20.09
CA ASN A 437 36.57 8.72 21.35
C ASN A 437 35.13 9.24 21.46
N TRP A 438 34.43 8.77 22.49
CA TRP A 438 33.10 9.27 22.84
C TRP A 438 33.22 10.45 23.79
N GLU A 439 32.72 11.60 23.42
CA GLU A 439 32.70 12.80 24.23
C GLU A 439 31.34 12.99 24.89
N LYS A 440 31.33 13.30 26.18
CA LYS A 440 30.11 13.63 26.91
C LYS A 440 29.74 15.08 26.62
N ARG A 441 28.50 15.29 26.15
CA ARG A 441 27.90 16.59 25.85
C ARG A 441 26.58 16.76 26.60
N SER A 442 26.21 17.99 26.82
CA SER A 442 24.93 18.35 27.42
C SER A 442 24.23 19.42 26.62
N SER A 443 22.91 19.27 26.50
CA SER A 443 22.02 20.28 25.97
C SER A 443 20.96 20.66 27.00
N GLY A 444 20.11 21.65 26.67
CA GLY A 444 18.95 21.97 27.53
C GLY A 444 17.96 20.81 27.69
N SER A 445 18.07 19.77 26.85
CA SER A 445 17.19 18.60 26.82
C SER A 445 17.81 17.35 27.47
N GLY A 446 19.07 17.39 27.90
CA GLY A 446 19.71 16.27 28.58
C GLY A 446 21.17 16.03 28.15
N GLU A 447 21.79 15.00 28.76
CA GLU A 447 23.15 14.59 28.45
C GLU A 447 23.16 13.49 27.40
N TYR A 448 24.21 13.48 26.57
CA TYR A 448 24.43 12.46 25.55
C TYR A 448 25.93 12.28 25.26
N LEU A 449 26.29 11.14 24.70
CA LEU A 449 27.61 10.86 24.19
C LEU A 449 27.66 11.18 22.69
N ALA A 450 28.72 11.85 22.27
CA ALA A 450 28.95 12.24 20.89
C ALA A 450 30.20 11.56 20.33
N LEU A 451 30.09 10.98 19.16
CA LEU A 451 31.18 10.52 18.34
C LEU A 451 31.17 11.34 17.05
N ASP A 452 32.10 12.31 16.97
CA ASP A 452 32.23 13.11 15.74
C ASP A 452 33.15 12.40 14.74
N GLY A 453 32.90 12.58 13.47
CA GLY A 453 33.73 11.98 12.43
C GLY A 453 32.99 11.92 11.06
N ALA A 454 33.50 11.08 10.19
CA ALA A 454 32.88 10.85 8.88
C ALA A 454 31.50 10.17 8.99
N VAL A 455 31.31 9.37 10.04
CA VAL A 455 30.02 8.80 10.44
C VAL A 455 29.74 9.31 11.86
N PRO A 456 29.12 10.49 12.00
CA PRO A 456 28.79 11.02 13.31
C PRO A 456 27.71 10.15 13.97
N LEU A 457 27.85 9.91 15.28
CA LEU A 457 26.88 9.13 16.04
C LEU A 457 26.70 9.77 17.43
N TYR A 458 25.45 9.94 17.81
CA TYR A 458 25.04 10.54 19.07
C TYR A 458 24.16 9.57 19.83
N LEU A 459 24.51 9.30 21.08
CA LEU A 459 23.92 8.27 21.94
C LEU A 459 23.43 8.87 23.26
N SER A 460 22.19 8.59 23.64
CA SER A 460 21.67 8.87 24.98
C SER A 460 20.97 7.66 25.56
N ILE A 461 21.33 7.27 26.76
CA ILE A 461 20.71 6.17 27.50
C ILE A 461 20.09 6.71 28.77
N GLN A 462 18.86 6.31 29.05
CA GLN A 462 18.18 6.59 30.31
C GLN A 462 17.27 5.41 30.67
N GLY A 463 17.77 4.62 31.63
CA GLY A 463 17.06 3.42 32.04
C GLY A 463 16.84 2.48 30.87
N LYS A 464 15.57 2.19 30.59
CA LYS A 464 15.13 1.27 29.52
C LYS A 464 15.15 1.86 28.12
N GLN A 465 15.38 3.16 27.98
CA GLN A 465 15.37 3.84 26.70
C GLN A 465 16.78 4.15 26.20
N LEU A 466 17.03 3.76 24.95
CA LEU A 466 18.23 4.04 24.19
C LEU A 466 17.85 4.89 22.99
N LEU A 467 18.50 6.04 22.81
CA LEU A 467 18.32 6.95 21.69
C LEU A 467 19.62 7.07 20.92
N LEU A 468 19.55 6.92 19.61
CA LEU A 468 20.66 7.03 18.66
C LEU A 468 20.30 7.99 17.53
N ALA A 469 21.26 8.79 17.07
CA ALA A 469 21.06 9.63 15.89
C ALA A 469 22.40 9.89 15.17
N ASN A 470 22.34 10.19 13.88
CA ASN A 470 23.47 10.69 13.10
C ASN A 470 23.56 12.23 13.07
N ASP A 471 22.65 12.92 13.74
CA ASP A 471 22.61 14.38 13.87
C ASP A 471 22.27 14.78 15.31
N ALA A 472 23.08 15.68 15.89
CA ALA A 472 22.90 16.13 17.27
C ALA A 472 21.57 16.85 17.49
N THR A 473 21.18 17.70 16.53
CA THR A 473 19.92 18.47 16.63
C THR A 473 18.71 17.53 16.63
N LEU A 474 18.74 16.48 15.83
CA LEU A 474 17.67 15.49 15.81
C LEU A 474 17.61 14.71 17.14
N LEU A 475 18.77 14.29 17.70
CA LEU A 475 18.81 13.67 19.02
C LEU A 475 18.24 14.59 20.10
N GLU A 476 18.63 15.86 20.10
CA GLU A 476 18.14 16.84 21.09
C GLU A 476 16.64 17.06 21.03
N LYS A 477 16.04 17.00 19.81
CA LYS A 477 14.58 17.02 19.64
C LYS A 477 13.92 15.78 20.28
N LEU A 478 14.48 14.58 20.07
CA LEU A 478 13.97 13.36 20.74
C LEU A 478 14.07 13.47 22.25
N LEU A 479 15.20 13.97 22.78
CA LEU A 479 15.40 14.21 24.21
C LEU A 479 14.37 15.19 24.78
N ALA A 480 14.08 16.27 24.08
CA ALA A 480 13.07 17.24 24.49
C ALA A 480 11.66 16.64 24.51
N ARG A 481 11.34 15.76 23.55
CA ARG A 481 10.07 15.02 23.54
C ARG A 481 10.00 14.03 24.70
N ARG A 482 11.07 13.30 24.98
CA ARG A 482 11.16 12.38 26.11
C ARG A 482 10.81 13.05 27.44
N GLN A 483 11.29 14.27 27.68
CA GLN A 483 10.97 15.03 28.89
C GLN A 483 9.48 15.41 29.00
N LYS A 484 8.81 15.59 27.85
CA LYS A 484 7.38 15.99 27.78
C LYS A 484 6.46 14.78 27.73
N ALA A 485 6.97 13.61 27.35
CA ALA A 485 6.15 12.41 27.23
C ALA A 485 5.61 11.99 28.59
N THR A 486 4.38 12.32 28.85
CA THR A 486 3.58 11.68 29.90
C THR A 486 3.32 10.25 29.43
N SER A 487 3.57 9.26 30.29
CA SER A 487 3.26 7.85 30.00
C SER A 487 1.79 7.71 29.60
N ILE A 488 1.55 7.78 28.30
CA ILE A 488 0.24 7.43 27.73
C ILE A 488 0.28 5.91 27.61
N ALA A 489 -0.19 5.23 28.64
CA ALA A 489 -0.35 3.79 28.62
C ALA A 489 -1.40 3.43 27.54
N GLY A 490 -0.95 3.31 26.31
CA GLY A 490 -1.78 2.86 25.17
C GLY A 490 -2.00 1.37 25.27
N LYS A 491 -3.19 0.97 25.75
CA LYS A 491 -3.64 -0.43 25.74
C LYS A 491 -4.29 -0.85 24.41
N ASP A 492 -4.06 -0.12 23.32
CA ASP A 492 -4.87 -0.26 22.10
C ASP A 492 -4.44 -1.41 21.19
N GLY A 493 -3.43 -2.20 21.57
CA GLY A 493 -2.96 -3.35 20.80
C GLY A 493 -2.33 -2.98 19.46
N VAL A 494 -1.85 -1.73 19.32
CA VAL A 494 -1.10 -1.28 18.14
C VAL A 494 0.26 -1.96 18.13
N THR A 495 0.60 -2.57 17.00
CA THR A 495 1.88 -3.26 16.78
C THR A 495 2.81 -2.51 15.84
N TYR A 496 2.26 -1.63 15.00
CA TYR A 496 3.01 -0.75 14.11
C TYR A 496 2.27 0.56 13.92
N ALA A 497 3.03 1.67 13.89
CA ALA A 497 2.51 2.99 13.56
C ALA A 497 3.55 3.75 12.74
N ALA A 498 3.15 4.35 11.63
CA ALA A 498 4.00 5.22 10.83
C ALA A 498 3.27 6.49 10.41
N LEU A 499 4.03 7.56 10.27
CA LEU A 499 3.54 8.83 9.76
C LEU A 499 4.54 9.42 8.79
N PHE A 500 4.07 9.84 7.65
CA PHE A 500 4.83 10.58 6.65
C PHE A 500 4.19 11.96 6.41
N HIS A 501 4.98 13.03 6.53
CA HIS A 501 4.58 14.41 6.25
C HIS A 501 5.13 14.88 4.91
N HIS A 502 4.25 15.33 4.03
CA HIS A 502 4.61 15.83 2.69
C HIS A 502 4.76 17.35 2.69
N THR A 503 5.76 17.89 3.37
CA THR A 503 6.00 19.35 3.34
C THR A 503 6.66 19.79 2.04
N SER A 504 6.38 21.03 1.61
CA SER A 504 6.99 21.60 0.40
C SER A 504 8.53 21.67 0.46
N GLN A 505 9.08 21.90 1.66
CA GLN A 505 10.52 21.90 1.90
C GLN A 505 11.12 20.51 1.68
N GLU A 506 10.49 19.48 2.21
CA GLU A 506 10.94 18.10 2.06
C GLU A 506 10.82 17.59 0.63
N GLN A 507 9.77 17.96 -0.08
CA GLN A 507 9.66 17.68 -1.52
C GLN A 507 10.81 18.30 -2.31
N SER A 508 11.23 19.51 -1.94
CA SER A 508 12.40 20.18 -2.56
C SER A 508 13.70 19.45 -2.24
N ASN A 509 13.90 19.09 -0.97
CA ASN A 509 15.07 18.34 -0.51
C ASN A 509 15.13 16.95 -1.13
N PHE A 510 13.99 16.25 -1.17
CA PHE A 510 13.86 14.93 -1.78
C PHE A 510 14.24 14.95 -3.27
N ARG A 511 13.74 15.92 -4.05
CA ARG A 511 14.12 16.08 -5.47
C ARG A 511 15.62 16.30 -5.66
N ARG A 512 16.25 17.11 -4.77
CA ARG A 512 17.71 17.31 -4.80
C ARG A 512 18.46 16.02 -4.49
N LEU A 513 18.02 15.28 -3.47
CA LEU A 513 18.60 13.99 -3.11
C LEU A 513 18.51 12.99 -4.26
N MET A 514 17.33 12.87 -4.89
CA MET A 514 17.13 11.98 -6.05
C MET A 514 18.02 12.36 -7.24
N SER A 515 18.18 13.66 -7.51
CA SER A 515 19.10 14.14 -8.57
C SER A 515 20.58 13.85 -8.28
N GLN A 516 20.96 13.78 -7.00
CA GLN A 516 22.31 13.40 -6.61
C GLN A 516 22.55 11.89 -6.79
N LEU A 517 21.57 11.07 -6.42
CA LEU A 517 21.63 9.61 -6.59
C LEU A 517 21.76 9.24 -8.09
N ASP A 518 21.00 9.90 -8.97
CA ASP A 518 21.12 9.69 -10.42
C ASP A 518 22.52 10.06 -10.94
N ARG A 519 23.09 11.17 -10.46
CA ARG A 519 24.44 11.58 -10.86
C ARG A 519 25.52 10.61 -10.37
N ALA A 520 25.39 10.11 -9.15
CA ALA A 520 26.31 9.13 -8.59
C ALA A 520 26.27 7.79 -9.35
N GLY A 521 25.07 7.34 -9.76
CA GLY A 521 24.88 6.13 -10.57
C GLY A 521 25.47 6.23 -11.99
N HIS A 522 25.59 7.44 -12.55
CA HIS A 522 26.09 7.67 -13.92
C HIS A 522 27.60 8.00 -13.97
N ALA A 523 28.25 8.23 -12.84
CA ALA A 523 29.68 8.60 -12.83
C ALA A 523 30.62 7.52 -13.37
N GLY A 524 30.17 6.25 -13.47
CA GLY A 524 30.93 5.14 -14.07
C GLY A 524 30.67 4.88 -15.55
N GLU A 525 29.60 5.46 -16.14
CA GLU A 525 29.18 5.20 -17.52
C GLU A 525 29.37 6.40 -18.46
N ALA A 526 29.90 7.52 -17.93
CA ALA A 526 29.91 8.81 -18.63
C ALA A 526 30.76 8.86 -19.94
N ASP A 527 31.58 7.86 -20.24
CA ASP A 527 32.48 7.89 -21.41
C ASP A 527 31.97 7.09 -22.62
N GLN A 528 30.90 6.31 -22.55
CA GLN A 528 30.50 5.45 -23.68
C GLN A 528 29.13 5.75 -24.32
N GLN A 529 28.27 6.58 -23.75
CA GLN A 529 26.92 6.80 -24.27
C GLN A 529 26.51 8.24 -24.54
N ALA A 530 27.41 9.18 -24.58
CA ALA A 530 27.09 10.61 -24.85
C ALA A 530 26.45 10.89 -26.22
N ASN A 531 26.28 9.89 -27.08
CA ASN A 531 25.80 10.04 -28.46
C ASN A 531 24.50 9.33 -28.81
N ALA A 532 23.76 8.77 -27.86
CA ALA A 532 22.45 8.17 -28.14
C ALA A 532 21.31 9.15 -27.76
N ALA A 533 20.62 9.59 -28.77
CA ALA A 533 19.50 10.51 -28.73
C ALA A 533 18.41 10.06 -27.75
N GLY A 534 17.96 10.99 -26.91
CA GLY A 534 16.84 10.86 -26.00
C GLY A 534 17.31 10.58 -24.58
N GLN A 535 17.54 11.67 -23.81
CA GLN A 535 17.76 11.57 -22.37
C GLN A 535 16.53 10.90 -21.73
N ARG A 536 16.67 9.61 -21.41
CA ARG A 536 15.74 8.97 -20.46
C ARG A 536 15.87 9.73 -19.15
N PRO A 537 14.76 10.16 -18.51
CA PRO A 537 14.82 10.76 -17.19
C PRO A 537 15.53 9.79 -16.25
N GLY A 538 16.42 10.30 -15.40
CA GLY A 538 17.08 9.48 -14.40
C GLY A 538 16.04 8.77 -13.53
N PHE A 539 16.29 7.53 -13.14
CA PHE A 539 15.31 6.72 -12.40
C PHE A 539 14.81 7.44 -11.14
N PHE A 540 15.74 8.01 -10.36
CA PHE A 540 15.38 8.68 -9.10
C PHE A 540 14.79 10.08 -9.32
N SER A 541 15.42 10.90 -10.16
CA SER A 541 14.96 12.27 -10.40
C SER A 541 13.72 12.33 -11.30
N GLY A 542 13.55 11.40 -12.19
CA GLY A 542 12.37 11.28 -13.04
C GLY A 542 11.24 10.51 -12.33
N ASN A 543 11.40 9.21 -12.11
CA ASN A 543 10.32 8.35 -11.63
C ASN A 543 9.98 8.60 -10.16
N VAL A 544 10.96 8.52 -9.24
CA VAL A 544 10.69 8.62 -7.79
C VAL A 544 10.33 10.06 -7.40
N ALA A 545 11.00 11.07 -7.97
CA ALA A 545 10.63 12.46 -7.71
C ALA A 545 9.29 12.87 -8.32
N SER A 546 8.82 12.19 -9.37
CA SER A 546 7.50 12.45 -9.95
C SER A 546 6.37 11.91 -9.06
N PHE A 547 6.60 10.82 -8.31
CA PHE A 547 5.68 10.37 -7.27
C PHE A 547 5.43 11.45 -6.22
N SER A 548 6.47 12.14 -5.78
CA SER A 548 6.31 13.20 -4.79
C SER A 548 5.47 14.38 -5.34
N ARG A 549 5.39 14.57 -6.65
CA ARG A 549 4.49 15.56 -7.28
C ARG A 549 3.04 15.09 -7.29
N VAL A 550 2.79 13.82 -7.57
CA VAL A 550 1.44 13.23 -7.50
C VAL A 550 0.90 13.34 -6.09
N PHE A 551 1.73 13.05 -5.09
CA PHE A 551 1.37 13.18 -3.68
C PHE A 551 1.53 14.61 -3.11
N SER A 552 1.83 15.61 -3.94
CA SER A 552 2.04 16.98 -3.47
C SER A 552 0.82 17.61 -2.81
N LYS A 553 -0.37 17.10 -3.10
CA LYS A 553 -1.63 17.52 -2.46
C LYS A 553 -1.93 16.74 -1.18
N VAL A 554 -1.23 15.66 -0.91
CA VAL A 554 -1.35 14.91 0.34
C VAL A 554 -0.49 15.62 1.39
N GLU A 555 -1.10 16.05 2.49
CA GLU A 555 -0.40 16.68 3.62
C GLU A 555 0.31 15.63 4.48
N SER A 556 -0.37 14.52 4.73
CA SER A 556 0.20 13.40 5.49
C SER A 556 -0.40 12.06 5.12
N GLU A 557 0.38 11.02 5.31
CA GLU A 557 -0.03 9.62 5.28
C GLU A 557 0.27 8.99 6.64
N GLN A 558 -0.74 8.41 7.25
CA GLN A 558 -0.63 7.71 8.53
C GLN A 558 -1.02 6.25 8.36
N VAL A 559 -0.20 5.35 8.91
CA VAL A 559 -0.46 3.90 8.95
C VAL A 559 -0.51 3.46 10.41
N VAL A 560 -1.54 2.72 10.78
CA VAL A 560 -1.67 2.08 12.10
C VAL A 560 -2.04 0.62 11.89
N GLU A 561 -1.28 -0.28 12.51
CA GLU A 561 -1.49 -1.71 12.40
C GLU A 561 -1.68 -2.36 13.76
N LYS A 562 -2.55 -3.38 13.81
CA LYS A 562 -2.77 -4.24 14.96
C LYS A 562 -2.67 -5.70 14.52
N ASP A 563 -1.70 -6.40 15.06
CA ASP A 563 -1.52 -7.83 14.85
C ASP A 563 -2.19 -8.62 15.98
N GLN A 564 -3.22 -9.39 15.62
CA GLN A 564 -3.98 -10.23 16.54
C GLN A 564 -3.69 -11.74 16.34
N GLY A 565 -2.58 -12.07 15.68
CA GLY A 565 -2.19 -13.43 15.35
C GLY A 565 -2.92 -13.96 14.12
N ALA A 566 -4.16 -14.41 14.27
CA ALA A 566 -4.97 -14.93 13.16
C ALA A 566 -5.34 -13.84 12.13
N LYS A 567 -5.38 -12.59 12.53
CA LYS A 567 -5.66 -11.47 11.65
C LYS A 567 -4.78 -10.26 11.94
N VAL A 568 -4.49 -9.50 10.90
CA VAL A 568 -3.86 -8.19 10.96
C VAL A 568 -4.87 -7.16 10.48
N THR A 569 -5.07 -6.10 11.24
CA THR A 569 -5.88 -4.94 10.82
C THR A 569 -4.95 -3.76 10.60
N GLN A 570 -5.10 -3.09 9.46
CA GLN A 570 -4.30 -1.94 9.11
C GLN A 570 -5.23 -0.79 8.72
N THR A 571 -5.03 0.38 9.31
CA THR A 571 -5.72 1.62 8.92
C THR A 571 -4.70 2.54 8.27
N VAL A 572 -4.96 2.93 7.03
CA VAL A 572 -4.16 3.93 6.30
C VAL A 572 -5.02 5.17 6.08
N THR A 573 -4.51 6.33 6.50
CA THR A 573 -5.22 7.60 6.35
C THR A 573 -4.36 8.57 5.55
N TYR A 574 -4.89 9.06 4.44
CA TYR A 574 -4.31 10.12 3.62
C TYR A 574 -5.07 11.41 3.89
N GLN A 575 -4.37 12.46 4.32
CA GLN A 575 -4.95 13.79 4.52
C GLN A 575 -4.51 14.73 3.41
N TRP A 576 -5.45 15.50 2.87
CA TRP A 576 -5.19 16.44 1.79
C TRP A 576 -4.84 17.82 2.32
N ALA A 577 -3.86 18.47 1.70
CA ALA A 577 -3.55 19.87 1.93
C ALA A 577 -4.76 20.74 1.54
N ARG A 578 -4.96 21.83 2.30
CA ARG A 578 -6.06 22.78 2.06
C ARG A 578 -5.77 23.67 0.85
#